data_99862e26cfa03b1a959dd6cea3bd5258
#
_entry.id   99862e26cfa03b1a959dd6cea3bd5258
#
_cell.length_a   1.000
_cell.length_b   1.000
_cell.length_c   1.000
_cell.angle_alpha   90.00
_cell.angle_beta   90.00
_cell.angle_gamma   90.00
#
_symmetry.space_group_name_H-M   'P 1'
#
loop_
_entity.id
_entity.type
_entity.pdbx_description
1 polymer ?
#
loop_
_entity_poly.entity_id
_entity_poly.type
_entity_poly.pdbx_seq_one_letter_code
_entity_poly.pdbx_strand_id
1 'polypeptide(L)'
;MEILLRDARGRIQGRYMDGKYDKTPVPGKNLKLGIDIELQMLGERLLEGKIGSIVAIEPSTGEILCMVSAPTFDPRLMVGRQRGKNHLELARDSWKPLLNRSIMGQFPPGSTFKTTQALTFLQEIGRAHV
;
A
#
# COMPACT_ATOMS: atom_id res chain seq x y z
N MET A 1 -27.11 -2.21 1.01
CA MET A 1 -27.73 -0.88 0.71
C MET A 1 -29.18 -0.99 1.07
N GLU A 2 -29.64 -0.24 2.04
CA GLU A 2 -31.05 -0.16 2.41
C GLU A 2 -31.68 1.07 1.76
N ILE A 3 -32.89 0.91 1.22
CA ILE A 3 -33.67 2.01 0.64
C ILE A 3 -34.75 2.38 1.63
N LEU A 4 -34.64 3.58 2.17
CA LEU A 4 -35.53 4.06 3.22
C LEU A 4 -36.48 5.14 2.70
N LEU A 5 -37.76 5.04 3.09
CA LEU A 5 -38.71 6.10 2.89
C LEU A 5 -38.50 7.19 3.94
N ARG A 6 -38.48 8.45 3.50
CA ARG A 6 -38.39 9.61 4.39
C ARG A 6 -39.54 10.59 4.11
N ASP A 7 -40.07 11.16 5.16
CA ASP A 7 -41.03 12.25 5.03
C ASP A 7 -40.36 13.58 4.60
N ALA A 8 -41.17 14.59 4.34
CA ALA A 8 -40.68 15.92 3.96
C ALA A 8 -39.80 16.60 5.03
N ARG A 9 -39.83 16.10 6.27
CA ARG A 9 -38.98 16.56 7.39
C ARG A 9 -37.72 15.70 7.57
N GLY A 10 -37.48 14.73 6.66
CA GLY A 10 -36.31 13.87 6.69
C GLY A 10 -36.38 12.69 7.67
N ARG A 11 -37.50 12.46 8.35
CA ARG A 11 -37.68 11.36 9.31
C ARG A 11 -37.93 10.06 8.55
N ILE A 12 -37.31 8.99 9.01
CA ILE A 12 -37.43 7.63 8.42
C ILE A 12 -38.84 7.11 8.75
N GLN A 13 -39.61 6.79 7.71
CA GLN A 13 -40.95 6.21 7.80
C GLN A 13 -40.97 4.68 7.70
N GLY A 14 -39.89 4.08 7.18
CA GLY A 14 -39.75 2.67 7.01
C GLY A 14 -38.87 2.29 5.83
N ARG A 15 -38.87 1.01 5.46
CA ARG A 15 -38.19 0.50 4.28
C ARG A 15 -39.07 0.66 3.04
N TYR A 16 -38.47 1.02 1.93
CA TYR A 16 -39.20 1.09 0.66
C TYR A 16 -39.63 -0.33 0.23
N MET A 17 -40.93 -0.52 -0.03
CA MET A 17 -41.55 -1.80 -0.41
C MET A 17 -41.07 -2.97 0.49
N ASP A 18 -41.08 -2.77 1.80
CA ASP A 18 -40.66 -3.76 2.83
C ASP A 18 -39.27 -4.34 2.60
N GLY A 19 -38.40 -3.55 1.97
CA GLY A 19 -37.02 -3.95 1.72
C GLY A 19 -36.81 -4.82 0.48
N LYS A 20 -37.81 -4.97 -0.39
CA LYS A 20 -37.73 -5.80 -1.62
C LYS A 20 -36.52 -5.47 -2.52
N TYR A 21 -36.08 -4.23 -2.50
CA TYR A 21 -34.96 -3.74 -3.28
C TYR A 21 -33.67 -3.54 -2.48
N ASP A 22 -33.68 -3.96 -1.22
CA ASP A 22 -32.49 -3.89 -0.39
C ASP A 22 -31.44 -4.88 -0.91
N LYS A 23 -30.18 -4.41 -1.00
CA LYS A 23 -29.05 -5.24 -1.36
C LYS A 23 -28.21 -5.52 -0.13
N THR A 24 -28.18 -6.79 0.27
CA THR A 24 -27.31 -7.24 1.35
C THR A 24 -25.86 -7.04 0.94
N PRO A 25 -25.01 -6.45 1.79
CA PRO A 25 -23.58 -6.34 1.49
C PRO A 25 -22.96 -7.75 1.43
N VAL A 26 -22.18 -7.98 0.39
CA VAL A 26 -21.37 -9.20 0.27
C VAL A 26 -20.03 -8.89 0.91
N PRO A 27 -19.62 -9.59 1.97
CA PRO A 27 -18.31 -9.37 2.57
C PRO A 27 -17.20 -9.78 1.61
N GLY A 28 -16.07 -9.09 1.66
CA GLY A 28 -14.87 -9.50 0.95
C GLY A 28 -14.31 -10.81 1.50
N LYS A 29 -13.39 -11.41 0.75
CA LYS A 29 -12.65 -12.59 1.20
C LYS A 29 -11.52 -12.16 2.13
N ASN A 30 -11.22 -12.98 3.12
CA ASN A 30 -10.05 -12.78 3.96
C ASN A 30 -8.77 -12.99 3.13
N LEU A 31 -7.76 -12.15 3.35
CA LEU A 31 -6.43 -12.29 2.77
C LEU A 31 -5.46 -12.68 3.89
N LYS A 32 -4.64 -13.70 3.63
CA LYS A 32 -3.48 -14.03 4.45
C LYS A 32 -2.24 -13.51 3.73
N LEU A 33 -1.52 -12.61 4.37
CA LEU A 33 -0.28 -12.03 3.84
C LEU A 33 0.93 -12.74 4.44
N GLY A 34 2.05 -12.73 3.73
CA GLY A 34 3.35 -13.20 4.22
C GLY A 34 4.07 -12.17 5.13
N ILE A 35 3.47 -11.00 5.34
CA ILE A 35 4.09 -9.92 6.11
C ILE A 35 4.25 -10.31 7.58
N ASP A 36 5.48 -10.19 8.09
CA ASP A 36 5.79 -10.22 9.51
C ASP A 36 5.47 -8.84 10.10
N ILE A 37 4.49 -8.79 11.00
CA ILE A 37 4.00 -7.52 11.55
C ILE A 37 5.03 -6.82 12.44
N GLU A 38 5.88 -7.55 13.15
CA GLU A 38 6.90 -6.97 14.00
C GLU A 38 7.99 -6.31 13.15
N LEU A 39 8.41 -7.00 12.09
CA LEU A 39 9.38 -6.48 11.12
C LEU A 39 8.83 -5.26 10.37
N GLN A 40 7.56 -5.28 9.98
CA GLN A 40 6.87 -4.16 9.35
C GLN A 40 6.87 -2.93 10.27
N MET A 41 6.45 -3.11 11.53
CA MET A 41 6.43 -2.04 12.54
C MET A 41 7.83 -1.49 12.84
N LEU A 42 8.85 -2.35 12.87
CA LEU A 42 10.23 -1.91 13.04
C LEU A 42 10.65 -1.02 11.88
N GLY A 43 10.39 -1.46 10.64
CA GLY A 43 10.71 -0.70 9.43
C GLY A 43 10.03 0.67 9.39
N GLU A 44 8.77 0.74 9.78
CA GLU A 44 8.02 2.00 9.86
C GLU A 44 8.66 2.96 10.87
N ARG A 45 9.02 2.48 12.05
CA ARG A 45 9.73 3.29 13.07
C ARG A 45 11.10 3.78 12.58
N LEU A 46 11.87 2.93 11.90
CA LEU A 46 13.18 3.29 11.37
C LEU A 46 13.13 4.38 10.29
N LEU A 47 12.01 4.46 9.56
CA LEU A 47 11.77 5.46 8.51
C LEU A 47 10.99 6.68 9.01
N GLU A 48 10.67 6.77 10.28
CA GLU A 48 9.99 7.95 10.83
C GLU A 48 10.80 9.23 10.56
N GLY A 49 10.13 10.25 10.04
CA GLY A 49 10.77 11.52 9.65
C GLY A 49 11.72 11.44 8.46
N LYS A 50 11.74 10.35 7.71
CA LYS A 50 12.60 10.15 6.54
C LYS A 50 11.80 9.91 5.27
N ILE A 51 12.46 10.04 4.11
CA ILE A 51 11.92 9.65 2.81
C ILE A 51 12.67 8.41 2.32
N GLY A 52 11.95 7.33 2.07
CA GLY A 52 12.59 6.11 1.60
C GLY A 52 11.66 4.90 1.63
N SER A 53 12.24 3.72 1.47
CA SER A 53 11.52 2.45 1.56
C SER A 53 12.40 1.36 2.14
N ILE A 54 11.76 0.37 2.77
CA ILE A 54 12.39 -0.87 3.22
C ILE A 54 11.56 -2.02 2.67
N VAL A 55 12.23 -2.98 2.03
CA VAL A 55 11.60 -4.23 1.56
C VAL A 55 12.46 -5.39 2.03
N ALA A 56 11.84 -6.36 2.69
CA ALA A 56 12.48 -7.62 3.03
C ALA A 56 11.73 -8.77 2.37
N ILE A 57 12.48 -9.65 1.71
CA ILE A 57 11.95 -10.78 0.96
C ILE A 57 12.65 -12.04 1.46
N GLU A 58 11.90 -13.09 1.74
CA GLU A 58 12.45 -14.42 2.02
C GLU A 58 12.97 -15.04 0.72
N PRO A 59 14.27 -15.30 0.59
CA PRO A 59 14.84 -15.73 -0.69
C PRO A 59 14.36 -17.11 -1.16
N SER A 60 14.01 -17.98 -0.22
CA SER A 60 13.61 -19.38 -0.52
C SER A 60 12.18 -19.48 -1.04
N THR A 61 11.29 -18.61 -0.58
CA THR A 61 9.86 -18.66 -0.91
C THR A 61 9.41 -17.50 -1.79
N GLY A 62 10.13 -16.38 -1.78
CA GLY A 62 9.74 -15.13 -2.43
C GLY A 62 8.69 -14.34 -1.63
N GLU A 63 8.36 -14.76 -0.41
CA GLU A 63 7.40 -14.05 0.43
C GLU A 63 7.95 -12.69 0.87
N ILE A 64 7.09 -11.67 0.79
CA ILE A 64 7.42 -10.34 1.28
C ILE A 64 7.17 -10.29 2.78
N LEU A 65 8.24 -10.21 3.56
CA LEU A 65 8.19 -10.14 5.02
C LEU A 65 7.90 -8.73 5.53
N CYS A 66 8.39 -7.70 4.85
CA CYS A 66 7.96 -6.32 5.08
C CYS A 66 8.02 -5.48 3.80
N MET A 67 7.18 -4.47 3.73
CA MET A 67 7.15 -3.50 2.64
C MET A 67 6.77 -2.13 3.20
N VAL A 68 7.77 -1.30 3.47
CA VAL A 68 7.59 0.02 4.08
C VAL A 68 7.88 1.10 3.05
N SER A 69 7.00 2.08 2.98
CA SER A 69 7.16 3.30 2.17
C SER A 69 6.94 4.52 3.04
N ALA A 70 7.94 5.39 3.13
CA ALA A 70 7.85 6.61 3.95
C ALA A 70 8.09 7.88 3.09
N PRO A 71 7.39 8.99 3.39
CA PRO A 71 6.33 9.08 4.39
C PRO A 71 5.10 8.29 3.98
N THR A 72 4.33 7.90 4.96
CA THR A 72 3.04 7.21 4.79
C THR A 72 1.89 8.13 5.21
N PHE A 73 0.67 7.64 5.12
CA PHE A 73 -0.53 8.35 5.57
C PHE A 73 -1.44 7.41 6.35
N ASP A 74 -2.31 7.98 7.19
CA ASP A 74 -3.33 7.19 7.89
C ASP A 74 -4.43 6.74 6.89
N PRO A 75 -4.61 5.44 6.64
CA PRO A 75 -5.63 4.94 5.70
C PRO A 75 -7.06 5.30 6.11
N ARG A 76 -7.31 5.65 7.38
CA ARG A 76 -8.61 6.12 7.86
C ARG A 76 -9.02 7.46 7.22
N LEU A 77 -8.06 8.25 6.75
CA LEU A 77 -8.32 9.48 6.01
C LEU A 77 -9.00 9.23 4.66
N MET A 78 -8.88 8.00 4.12
CA MET A 78 -9.46 7.62 2.82
C MET A 78 -10.86 7.06 2.90
N VAL A 79 -11.51 7.11 4.07
CA VAL A 79 -12.90 6.64 4.26
C VAL A 79 -13.83 7.78 4.61
N GLY A 80 -15.15 7.54 4.40
CA GLY A 80 -16.20 8.49 4.75
C GLY A 80 -16.32 9.70 3.80
N ARG A 81 -17.05 10.72 4.26
CA ARG A 81 -17.38 11.89 3.43
C ARG A 81 -16.21 12.81 3.14
N GLN A 82 -15.19 12.82 4.00
CA GLN A 82 -14.01 13.69 3.88
C GLN A 82 -12.93 13.12 2.95
N ARG A 83 -13.07 11.87 2.50
CA ARG A 83 -12.03 11.18 1.71
C ARG A 83 -11.51 11.98 0.51
N GLY A 84 -12.42 12.68 -0.20
CA GLY A 84 -12.03 13.46 -1.39
C GLY A 84 -11.17 14.67 -1.03
N LYS A 85 -11.49 15.37 0.05
CA LYS A 85 -10.70 16.48 0.57
C LYS A 85 -9.33 15.97 1.06
N ASN A 86 -9.32 14.94 1.88
CA ASN A 86 -8.10 14.36 2.42
C ASN A 86 -7.17 13.83 1.31
N HIS A 87 -7.73 13.16 0.30
CA HIS A 87 -6.96 12.71 -0.87
C HIS A 87 -6.29 13.89 -1.60
N LEU A 88 -7.03 15.00 -1.80
CA LEU A 88 -6.48 16.16 -2.48
C LEU A 88 -5.36 16.82 -1.68
N GLU A 89 -5.48 16.88 -0.36
CA GLU A 89 -4.44 17.39 0.53
C GLU A 89 -3.19 16.51 0.45
N LEU A 90 -3.33 15.19 0.57
CA LEU A 90 -2.22 14.23 0.44
C LEU A 90 -1.58 14.24 -0.94
N ALA A 91 -2.36 14.45 -2.01
CA ALA A 91 -1.85 14.52 -3.38
C ALA A 91 -1.02 15.78 -3.65
N ARG A 92 -1.32 16.88 -2.93
CA ARG A 92 -0.59 18.15 -3.02
C ARG A 92 0.62 18.23 -2.10
N ASP A 93 0.75 17.30 -1.18
CA ASP A 93 1.86 17.25 -0.24
C ASP A 93 3.19 17.05 -1.00
N SER A 94 4.14 17.93 -0.75
CA SER A 94 5.48 17.90 -1.37
C SER A 94 6.26 16.63 -1.03
N TRP A 95 5.97 16.00 0.09
CA TRP A 95 6.58 14.74 0.53
C TRP A 95 5.98 13.50 -0.16
N LYS A 96 4.90 13.68 -0.93
CA LYS A 96 4.23 12.64 -1.73
C LYS A 96 3.92 11.36 -0.94
N PRO A 97 3.11 11.44 0.14
CA PRO A 97 2.80 10.28 0.98
C PRO A 97 1.99 9.19 0.24
N LEU A 98 1.30 9.54 -0.85
CA LEU A 98 0.58 8.57 -1.69
C LEU A 98 1.50 7.75 -2.61
N LEU A 99 2.76 8.14 -2.76
CA LEU A 99 3.72 7.40 -3.59
C LEU A 99 4.22 6.17 -2.84
N ASN A 100 3.91 4.97 -3.34
CA ASN A 100 4.52 3.75 -2.83
C ASN A 100 5.96 3.62 -3.35
N ARG A 101 6.92 4.05 -2.55
CA ARG A 101 8.34 4.07 -2.90
C ARG A 101 8.95 2.68 -3.01
N SER A 102 8.37 1.69 -2.33
CA SER A 102 8.84 0.30 -2.41
C SER A 102 8.65 -0.31 -3.79
N ILE A 103 7.65 0.19 -4.55
CA ILE A 103 7.30 -0.34 -5.88
C ILE A 103 7.63 0.67 -6.98
N MET A 104 7.40 1.96 -6.72
CA MET A 104 7.47 3.02 -7.74
C MET A 104 8.67 3.94 -7.56
N GLY A 105 9.47 3.76 -6.50
CA GLY A 105 10.66 4.57 -6.26
C GLY A 105 11.72 4.34 -7.34
N GLN A 106 12.26 5.42 -7.88
CA GLN A 106 13.37 5.40 -8.84
C GLN A 106 14.58 6.05 -8.19
N PHE A 107 15.50 5.22 -7.75
CA PHE A 107 16.71 5.65 -7.06
C PHE A 107 17.95 5.09 -7.77
N PRO A 108 19.08 5.81 -7.77
CA PRO A 108 20.34 5.24 -8.22
C PRO A 108 20.69 3.99 -7.41
N PRO A 109 20.95 2.84 -8.05
CA PRO A 109 21.16 1.57 -7.33
C PRO A 109 22.46 1.54 -6.53
N GLY A 110 23.42 2.40 -6.86
CA GLY A 110 24.72 2.42 -6.19
C GLY A 110 25.45 1.08 -6.28
N SER A 111 26.18 0.69 -5.17
CA SER A 111 27.00 -0.53 -5.14
C SER A 111 26.21 -1.83 -5.29
N THR A 112 24.89 -1.82 -5.12
CA THR A 112 24.04 -3.01 -5.34
C THR A 112 24.06 -3.43 -6.82
N PHE A 113 24.33 -2.51 -7.73
CA PHE A 113 24.43 -2.80 -9.17
C PHE A 113 25.72 -3.60 -9.54
N LYS A 114 26.70 -3.62 -8.66
CA LYS A 114 27.98 -4.35 -8.91
C LYS A 114 27.79 -5.86 -9.11
N THR A 115 26.81 -6.46 -8.44
CA THR A 115 26.46 -7.88 -8.66
C THR A 115 25.99 -8.15 -10.08
N THR A 116 25.14 -7.29 -10.62
CA THR A 116 24.68 -7.38 -12.02
C THR A 116 25.85 -7.21 -12.98
N GLN A 117 26.73 -6.23 -12.73
CA GLN A 117 27.95 -6.03 -13.53
C GLN A 117 28.85 -7.26 -13.49
N ALA A 118 29.08 -7.83 -12.31
CA ALA A 118 29.91 -9.03 -12.17
C ALA A 118 29.35 -10.22 -12.96
N LEU A 119 28.04 -10.44 -12.90
CA LEU A 119 27.38 -11.50 -13.68
C LEU A 119 27.50 -11.26 -15.18
N THR A 120 27.33 -10.02 -15.65
CA THR A 120 27.50 -9.66 -17.06
C THR A 120 28.92 -9.89 -17.51
N PHE A 121 29.93 -9.48 -16.72
CA PHE A 121 31.34 -9.71 -17.06
C PHE A 121 31.69 -11.20 -17.11
N LEU A 122 31.16 -12.01 -16.19
CA LEU A 122 31.38 -13.47 -16.21
C LEU A 122 30.75 -14.13 -17.44
N GLN A 123 29.60 -13.60 -17.90
CA GLN A 123 28.91 -14.13 -19.07
C GLN A 123 29.59 -13.71 -20.39
N GLU A 124 29.95 -12.42 -20.53
CA GLU A 124 30.47 -11.87 -21.78
C GLU A 124 31.98 -12.09 -21.98
N ILE A 125 32.76 -11.96 -20.92
CA ILE A 125 34.23 -12.02 -20.99
C ILE A 125 34.75 -13.44 -20.69
N GLY A 126 33.92 -14.30 -20.08
CA GLY A 126 34.28 -15.61 -19.62
C GLY A 126 35.14 -15.58 -18.35
N ARG A 127 35.59 -16.76 -17.91
CA ARG A 127 36.54 -16.87 -16.80
C ARG A 127 37.88 -16.39 -17.28
N ALA A 128 38.44 -15.37 -16.64
CA ALA A 128 39.86 -15.08 -16.83
C ALA A 128 40.64 -16.35 -16.54
N HIS A 129 41.32 -16.87 -17.52
CA HIS A 129 42.25 -17.95 -17.31
C HIS A 129 43.44 -17.40 -16.52
N VAL A 130 43.52 -17.80 -15.27
CA VAL A 130 44.73 -17.66 -14.46
C VAL A 130 45.60 -18.84 -14.74
#